data_39e9ae20bb7d3636b6e2cb7e202c63c7
#
_entry.id   39e9ae20bb7d3636b6e2cb7e202c63c7
#
_cell.length_a   1.000
_cell.length_b   1.000
_cell.length_c   1.000
_cell.angle_alpha   90.00
_cell.angle_beta   90.00
_cell.angle_gamma   90.00
#
_symmetry.space_group_name_H-M   'P 1'
#
loop_
_entity.id
_entity.type
_entity.pdbx_description
1 polymer ?
#
loop_
_entity_poly.entity_id
_entity_poly.type
_entity_poly.pdbx_seq_one_letter_code
_entity_poly.pdbx_strand_id
1 'polypeptide(L)'
;LMASQLGVGQTTSHWVSAAATHLYPRPDFKVKQTARLSLGTAVAVTTTVDRFSKTPFGWIPTVHLSAASSRPADPVAVAERLLGTPYLWGGNSRDGIDCSGLVQLACWICGFDCPADSDLQAASLGVELDSDAEVRRGDLLFWHGHVAFVVDHDMLLHANAGHMMTVYEPLETAVDRIAAQGDGGITLRRRLTKPENGPNNKTITTEKTDD
;
A
#
# COMPACT_ATOMS: atom_id res chain seq x y z
N LEU A 1 9.40 9.85 -3.65
CA LEU A 1 10.65 9.06 -3.66
C LEU A 1 10.30 7.62 -3.40
N MET A 2 10.34 6.81 -4.45
CA MET A 2 10.14 5.37 -4.36
C MET A 2 11.13 4.75 -3.38
N ALA A 3 10.66 3.82 -2.56
CA ALA A 3 11.44 3.08 -1.56
C ALA A 3 12.73 2.40 -2.08
N SER A 4 12.91 2.29 -3.40
CA SER A 4 14.05 1.65 -4.05
C SER A 4 15.36 2.46 -4.03
N GLN A 5 15.34 3.72 -3.62
CA GLN A 5 16.53 4.59 -3.70
C GLN A 5 17.25 4.84 -2.37
N LEU A 6 16.72 4.34 -1.26
CA LEU A 6 17.32 4.55 0.07
C LEU A 6 18.27 3.42 0.50
N GLY A 7 19.04 2.86 -0.40
CA GLY A 7 19.95 1.79 -0.03
C GLY A 7 20.65 1.10 -1.17
N VAL A 8 21.34 1.83 -2.01
CA VAL A 8 22.23 1.21 -3.01
C VAL A 8 23.30 0.41 -2.27
N GLY A 9 23.17 -0.93 -2.27
CA GLY A 9 24.16 -1.86 -1.76
C GLY A 9 23.87 -2.52 -0.39
N GLN A 10 22.76 -2.19 0.31
CA GLN A 10 22.41 -2.90 1.55
C GLN A 10 21.07 -3.63 1.41
N THR A 11 21.03 -4.87 1.88
CA THR A 11 19.80 -5.67 1.89
C THR A 11 18.78 -5.03 2.84
N THR A 12 17.61 -4.69 2.32
CA THR A 12 16.47 -4.21 3.12
C THR A 12 16.11 -5.24 4.18
N SER A 13 16.11 -4.81 5.44
CA SER A 13 15.78 -5.67 6.58
C SER A 13 14.45 -5.34 7.24
N HIS A 14 13.96 -4.12 7.06
CA HIS A 14 12.72 -3.62 7.68
C HIS A 14 11.96 -2.71 6.71
N TRP A 15 10.72 -2.43 7.06
CA TRP A 15 9.89 -1.42 6.42
C TRP A 15 9.19 -0.56 7.48
N VAL A 16 8.85 0.68 7.12
CA VAL A 16 8.12 1.62 7.98
C VAL A 16 6.67 1.13 8.09
N SER A 17 6.28 0.68 9.26
CA SER A 17 4.93 0.15 9.56
C SER A 17 3.97 1.20 10.15
N ALA A 18 4.47 2.32 10.64
CA ALA A 18 3.65 3.46 11.01
C ALA A 18 3.19 4.22 9.75
N ALA A 19 2.07 4.96 9.83
CA ALA A 19 1.57 5.79 8.72
C ALA A 19 2.65 6.75 8.19
N ALA A 20 3.45 7.33 9.09
CA ALA A 20 4.66 8.10 8.80
C ALA A 20 5.63 8.03 9.98
N THR A 21 6.91 8.29 9.71
CA THR A 21 7.95 8.41 10.73
C THR A 21 8.98 9.46 10.35
N HIS A 22 9.95 9.68 11.21
CA HIS A 22 11.01 10.67 11.02
C HIS A 22 12.38 10.01 11.11
N LEU A 23 13.33 10.53 10.34
CA LEU A 23 14.77 10.28 10.50
C LEU A 23 15.37 11.33 11.42
N TYR A 24 16.17 10.86 12.36
CA TYR A 24 16.90 11.71 13.32
C TYR A 24 18.41 11.57 13.12
N PRO A 25 19.21 12.64 13.31
CA PRO A 25 20.67 12.56 13.17
C PRO A 25 21.33 11.75 14.30
N ARG A 26 20.67 11.58 15.44
CA ARG A 26 21.07 10.76 16.59
C ARG A 26 19.84 10.13 17.25
N PRO A 27 19.99 9.12 18.13
CA PRO A 27 18.87 8.41 18.77
C PRO A 27 18.20 9.25 19.87
N ASP A 28 17.61 10.38 19.49
CA ASP A 28 17.00 11.36 20.38
C ASP A 28 15.85 12.07 19.64
N PHE A 29 14.60 11.91 20.14
CA PHE A 29 13.42 12.53 19.54
C PHE A 29 13.30 14.04 19.80
N LYS A 30 14.14 14.61 20.67
CA LYS A 30 14.14 16.06 20.98
C LYS A 30 14.99 16.88 20.02
N VAL A 31 15.70 16.23 19.10
CA VAL A 31 16.46 16.92 18.04
C VAL A 31 15.60 17.10 16.79
N LYS A 32 15.95 18.10 15.98
CA LYS A 32 15.28 18.32 14.70
C LYS A 32 15.51 17.11 13.78
N GLN A 33 14.43 16.59 13.22
CA GLN A 33 14.47 15.53 12.23
C GLN A 33 15.14 16.00 10.94
N THR A 34 15.76 15.09 10.21
CA THR A 34 16.43 15.35 8.92
C THR A 34 15.52 15.03 7.72
N ALA A 35 14.60 14.07 7.89
CA ALA A 35 13.66 13.68 6.85
C ALA A 35 12.39 13.05 7.45
N ARG A 36 11.37 12.90 6.62
CA ARG A 36 10.13 12.17 6.89
C ARG A 36 10.04 10.97 5.96
N LEU A 37 9.56 9.84 6.49
CA LEU A 37 9.34 8.60 5.75
C LEU A 37 7.87 8.20 5.87
N SER A 38 7.32 7.68 4.79
CA SER A 38 5.94 7.19 4.74
C SER A 38 5.85 5.69 5.01
N LEU A 39 4.66 5.21 5.31
CA LEU A 39 4.28 3.79 5.36
C LEU A 39 4.85 3.05 4.15
N GLY A 40 5.36 1.84 4.36
CA GLY A 40 5.93 1.00 3.30
C GLY A 40 7.36 1.34 2.88
N THR A 41 7.95 2.45 3.37
CA THR A 41 9.37 2.76 3.06
C THR A 41 10.28 1.65 3.55
N ALA A 42 11.03 1.05 2.63
CA ALA A 42 11.99 0.00 2.91
C ALA A 42 13.31 0.57 3.46
N VAL A 43 13.85 0.00 4.52
CA VAL A 43 15.07 0.46 5.19
C VAL A 43 15.98 -0.68 5.58
N ALA A 44 17.29 -0.43 5.57
CA ALA A 44 18.32 -1.33 6.10
C ALA A 44 18.66 -0.90 7.54
N VAL A 45 18.27 -1.69 8.54
CA VAL A 45 18.65 -1.47 9.94
C VAL A 45 20.00 -2.14 10.20
N THR A 46 20.96 -1.39 10.72
CA THR A 46 22.31 -1.86 11.03
C THR A 46 22.52 -2.17 12.51
N THR A 47 21.85 -1.46 13.39
CA THR A 47 21.88 -1.69 14.85
C THR A 47 20.67 -1.03 15.51
N THR A 48 20.37 -1.40 16.74
CA THR A 48 19.34 -0.78 17.56
C THR A 48 19.93 -0.37 18.90
N VAL A 49 19.64 0.86 19.33
CA VAL A 49 20.04 1.42 20.63
C VAL A 49 18.79 1.96 21.31
N ASP A 50 18.48 1.47 22.47
CA ASP A 50 17.26 1.81 23.23
C ASP A 50 15.99 1.67 22.35
N ARG A 51 15.36 2.80 22.02
CA ARG A 51 14.12 2.89 21.23
C ARG A 51 14.34 3.28 19.78
N PHE A 52 15.58 3.30 19.29
CA PHE A 52 15.93 3.75 17.96
C PHE A 52 16.71 2.69 17.18
N SER A 53 16.34 2.52 15.92
CA SER A 53 17.06 1.71 14.94
C SER A 53 17.86 2.59 14.00
N LYS A 54 19.15 2.26 13.83
CA LYS A 54 20.07 2.99 12.96
C LYS A 54 19.96 2.49 11.53
N THR A 55 19.87 3.42 10.60
CA THR A 55 19.98 3.18 9.16
C THR A 55 21.17 3.96 8.60
N PRO A 56 21.61 3.75 7.35
CA PRO A 56 22.65 4.57 6.72
C PRO A 56 22.34 6.07 6.68
N PHE A 57 21.05 6.44 6.76
CA PHE A 57 20.59 7.83 6.62
C PHE A 57 20.25 8.51 7.94
N GLY A 58 20.24 7.77 9.04
CA GLY A 58 19.89 8.29 10.36
C GLY A 58 19.18 7.27 11.23
N TRP A 59 18.52 7.74 12.28
CA TRP A 59 17.86 6.95 13.29
C TRP A 59 16.34 7.04 13.16
N ILE A 60 15.66 5.92 13.28
CA ILE A 60 14.20 5.80 13.24
C ILE A 60 13.72 5.21 14.57
N PRO A 61 12.60 5.67 15.17
CA PRO A 61 11.99 4.98 16.30
C PRO A 61 11.69 3.52 15.94
N THR A 62 12.24 2.57 16.69
CA THR A 62 12.12 1.13 16.42
C THR A 62 10.66 0.67 16.35
N VAL A 63 9.78 1.26 17.18
CA VAL A 63 8.33 0.97 17.21
C VAL A 63 7.62 1.29 15.89
N HIS A 64 8.21 2.09 15.01
CA HIS A 64 7.67 2.43 13.69
C HIS A 64 8.14 1.48 12.58
N LEU A 65 8.90 0.45 12.90
CA LEU A 65 9.46 -0.51 11.95
C LEU A 65 8.91 -1.90 12.16
N SER A 66 8.76 -2.62 11.08
CA SER A 66 8.49 -4.07 11.07
C SER A 66 9.56 -4.78 10.23
N ALA A 67 9.90 -6.01 10.59
CA ALA A 67 10.85 -6.81 9.84
C ALA A 67 10.34 -7.04 8.39
N ALA A 68 11.24 -7.06 7.42
CA ALA A 68 10.90 -7.29 6.01
C ALA A 68 10.19 -8.64 5.76
N SER A 69 10.46 -9.63 6.61
CA SER A 69 9.81 -10.95 6.61
C SER A 69 8.40 -10.93 7.23
N SER A 70 8.05 -9.89 8.00
CA SER A 70 6.75 -9.78 8.67
C SER A 70 5.79 -8.99 7.78
N ARG A 71 4.98 -9.72 7.00
CA ARG A 71 3.95 -9.13 6.13
C ARG A 71 2.57 -9.29 6.73
N PRO A 72 1.76 -8.21 6.86
CA PRO A 72 0.36 -8.33 7.24
C PRO A 72 -0.41 -9.19 6.25
N ALA A 73 -1.46 -9.84 6.71
CA ALA A 73 -2.33 -10.66 5.85
C ALA A 73 -3.51 -9.88 5.28
N ASP A 74 -3.88 -8.75 5.90
CA ASP A 74 -5.07 -7.96 5.60
C ASP A 74 -4.70 -6.61 4.97
N PRO A 75 -4.90 -6.44 3.64
CA PRO A 75 -4.63 -5.17 2.96
C PRO A 75 -5.50 -4.01 3.46
N VAL A 76 -6.74 -4.29 3.87
CA VAL A 76 -7.63 -3.26 4.42
C VAL A 76 -7.05 -2.69 5.72
N ALA A 77 -6.57 -3.54 6.63
CA ALA A 77 -5.93 -3.09 7.86
C ALA A 77 -4.65 -2.27 7.62
N VAL A 78 -3.97 -2.47 6.49
CA VAL A 78 -2.87 -1.61 6.06
C VAL A 78 -3.37 -0.28 5.54
N ALA A 79 -4.40 -0.28 4.68
CA ALA A 79 -5.02 0.92 4.13
C ALA A 79 -5.64 1.81 5.22
N GLU A 80 -6.23 1.22 6.25
CA GLU A 80 -6.78 1.91 7.43
C GLU A 80 -5.76 2.81 8.15
N ARG A 81 -4.46 2.49 8.08
CA ARG A 81 -3.38 3.35 8.63
C ARG A 81 -3.27 4.70 7.92
N LEU A 82 -3.86 4.82 6.74
CA LEU A 82 -3.84 6.03 5.91
C LEU A 82 -5.16 6.81 5.96
N LEU A 83 -6.09 6.45 6.85
CA LEU A 83 -7.31 7.25 7.09
C LEU A 83 -6.96 8.72 7.34
N GLY A 84 -7.72 9.62 6.70
CA GLY A 84 -7.51 11.06 6.76
C GLY A 84 -6.29 11.56 5.98
N THR A 85 -5.59 10.70 5.21
CA THR A 85 -4.57 11.16 4.26
C THR A 85 -5.24 12.00 3.17
N PRO A 86 -4.75 13.21 2.86
CA PRO A 86 -5.29 14.04 1.80
C PRO A 86 -5.28 13.30 0.46
N TYR A 87 -6.34 13.49 -0.34
CA TYR A 87 -6.35 13.01 -1.72
C TYR A 87 -5.34 13.78 -2.55
N LEU A 88 -4.51 13.07 -3.29
CA LEU A 88 -3.57 13.63 -4.24
C LEU A 88 -3.49 12.71 -5.46
N TRP A 89 -3.88 13.19 -6.62
CA TRP A 89 -3.79 12.45 -7.87
C TRP A 89 -2.34 11.99 -8.14
N GLY A 90 -2.15 10.68 -8.38
CA GLY A 90 -0.82 10.07 -8.52
C GLY A 90 -0.05 9.94 -7.20
N GLY A 91 -0.65 10.25 -6.07
CA GLY A 91 -0.04 10.12 -4.74
C GLY A 91 -0.05 8.67 -4.24
N ASN A 92 1.00 8.30 -3.50
CA ASN A 92 1.13 6.97 -2.91
C ASN A 92 1.81 7.01 -1.52
N SER A 93 1.57 8.05 -0.75
CA SER A 93 2.20 8.25 0.56
C SER A 93 1.25 8.87 1.58
N ARG A 94 1.68 8.96 2.85
CA ARG A 94 0.93 9.65 3.91
C ARG A 94 0.77 11.16 3.66
N ASP A 95 1.56 11.76 2.77
CA ASP A 95 1.47 13.18 2.44
C ASP A 95 0.39 13.47 1.39
N GLY A 96 -0.02 12.46 0.63
CA GLY A 96 -1.09 12.47 -0.35
C GLY A 96 -1.18 11.12 -1.05
N ILE A 97 -2.41 10.66 -1.27
CA ILE A 97 -2.68 9.35 -1.87
C ILE A 97 -3.95 9.42 -2.72
N ASP A 98 -3.98 8.67 -3.84
CA ASP A 98 -5.21 8.45 -4.61
C ASP A 98 -5.78 7.04 -4.39
N CYS A 99 -6.88 6.74 -5.08
CA CYS A 99 -7.61 5.49 -4.90
C CYS A 99 -6.75 4.26 -5.24
N SER A 100 -6.09 4.26 -6.39
CA SER A 100 -5.24 3.15 -6.83
C SER A 100 -3.92 3.09 -6.07
N GLY A 101 -3.35 4.22 -5.66
CA GLY A 101 -2.17 4.30 -4.81
C GLY A 101 -2.41 3.70 -3.42
N LEU A 102 -3.61 3.90 -2.84
CA LEU A 102 -4.02 3.28 -1.58
C LEU A 102 -4.06 1.76 -1.71
N VAL A 103 -4.69 1.24 -2.77
CA VAL A 103 -4.76 -0.20 -3.05
C VAL A 103 -3.38 -0.77 -3.32
N GLN A 104 -2.58 -0.12 -4.16
CA GLN A 104 -1.23 -0.55 -4.49
C GLN A 104 -0.33 -0.68 -3.26
N LEU A 105 -0.29 0.36 -2.43
CA LEU A 105 0.55 0.36 -1.24
C LEU A 105 0.14 -0.73 -0.25
N ALA A 106 -1.17 -0.88 0.00
CA ALA A 106 -1.69 -1.91 0.89
C ALA A 106 -1.38 -3.33 0.37
N CYS A 107 -1.60 -3.57 -0.92
CA CYS A 107 -1.29 -4.83 -1.58
C CYS A 107 0.21 -5.17 -1.51
N TRP A 108 1.10 -4.24 -1.84
CA TRP A 108 2.56 -4.47 -1.79
C TRP A 108 3.06 -4.82 -0.38
N ILE A 109 2.56 -4.13 0.64
CA ILE A 109 2.91 -4.42 2.03
C ILE A 109 2.46 -5.82 2.42
N CYS A 110 1.31 -6.27 1.93
CA CYS A 110 0.78 -7.62 2.15
C CYS A 110 1.41 -8.70 1.24
N GLY A 111 2.24 -8.29 0.26
CA GLY A 111 2.96 -9.20 -0.63
C GLY A 111 2.22 -9.60 -1.90
N PHE A 112 1.22 -8.81 -2.31
CA PHE A 112 0.59 -8.95 -3.61
C PHE A 112 1.30 -8.07 -4.64
N ASP A 113 1.48 -8.57 -5.85
CA ASP A 113 1.88 -7.75 -6.99
C ASP A 113 0.68 -6.89 -7.40
N CYS A 114 0.86 -5.58 -7.46
CA CYS A 114 -0.23 -4.63 -7.72
C CYS A 114 0.25 -3.50 -8.63
N PRO A 115 -0.38 -3.30 -9.79
CA PRO A 115 -0.10 -2.19 -10.67
C PRO A 115 -0.45 -0.83 -10.05
N ALA A 116 0.01 0.27 -10.68
CA ALA A 116 -0.22 1.62 -10.18
C ALA A 116 -1.65 2.12 -10.45
N ASP A 117 -2.18 1.85 -11.65
CA ASP A 117 -3.42 2.46 -12.13
C ASP A 117 -4.63 1.56 -11.90
N SER A 118 -5.80 2.15 -11.63
CA SER A 118 -7.03 1.40 -11.30
C SER A 118 -7.49 0.47 -12.44
N ASP A 119 -7.32 0.84 -13.70
CA ASP A 119 -7.67 0.00 -14.86
C ASP A 119 -6.73 -1.22 -14.98
N LEU A 120 -5.44 -1.05 -14.70
CA LEU A 120 -4.48 -2.16 -14.65
C LEU A 120 -4.76 -3.06 -13.44
N GLN A 121 -5.17 -2.48 -12.32
CA GLN A 121 -5.63 -3.22 -11.14
C GLN A 121 -6.89 -4.03 -11.46
N ALA A 122 -7.88 -3.40 -12.10
CA ALA A 122 -9.10 -4.06 -12.55
C ALA A 122 -8.80 -5.23 -13.51
N ALA A 123 -7.82 -5.09 -14.38
CA ALA A 123 -7.45 -6.13 -15.35
C ALA A 123 -6.70 -7.33 -14.74
N SER A 124 -5.95 -7.13 -13.63
CA SER A 124 -4.95 -8.13 -13.20
C SER A 124 -5.03 -8.60 -11.75
N LEU A 125 -5.70 -7.87 -10.84
CA LEU A 125 -5.72 -8.25 -9.43
C LEU A 125 -6.69 -9.38 -9.14
N GLY A 126 -6.21 -10.44 -8.49
CA GLY A 126 -7.04 -11.52 -7.95
C GLY A 126 -7.94 -12.20 -8.97
N VAL A 127 -9.13 -12.61 -8.52
CA VAL A 127 -10.14 -13.25 -9.36
C VAL A 127 -11.37 -12.36 -9.48
N GLU A 128 -11.99 -12.38 -10.66
CA GLU A 128 -13.26 -11.69 -10.89
C GLU A 128 -14.39 -12.37 -10.13
N LEU A 129 -15.29 -11.58 -9.58
CA LEU A 129 -16.51 -12.04 -8.91
C LEU A 129 -17.71 -11.76 -9.80
N ASP A 130 -18.72 -12.62 -9.72
CA ASP A 130 -20.02 -12.37 -10.34
C ASP A 130 -20.65 -11.09 -9.77
N SER A 131 -21.50 -10.44 -10.56
CA SER A 131 -22.11 -9.14 -10.20
C SER A 131 -23.02 -9.21 -8.97
N ASP A 132 -23.56 -10.40 -8.65
CA ASP A 132 -24.42 -10.72 -7.52
C ASP A 132 -23.68 -11.41 -6.36
N ALA A 133 -22.39 -11.68 -6.52
CA ALA A 133 -21.59 -12.31 -5.47
C ALA A 133 -21.55 -11.46 -4.21
N GLU A 134 -21.72 -12.10 -3.06
CA GLU A 134 -21.55 -11.46 -1.77
C GLU A 134 -20.12 -10.96 -1.59
N VAL A 135 -19.99 -9.64 -1.39
CA VAL A 135 -18.70 -9.01 -1.14
C VAL A 135 -18.27 -9.19 0.31
N ARG A 136 -16.96 -9.27 0.54
CA ARG A 136 -16.37 -9.42 1.87
C ARG A 136 -15.12 -8.56 2.01
N ARG A 137 -14.65 -8.41 3.25
CA ARG A 137 -13.44 -7.65 3.58
C ARG A 137 -12.26 -8.04 2.68
N GLY A 138 -11.65 -7.03 2.06
CA GLY A 138 -10.52 -7.18 1.16
C GLY A 138 -10.89 -7.33 -0.31
N ASP A 139 -12.18 -7.49 -0.66
CA ASP A 139 -12.61 -7.40 -2.05
C ASP A 139 -12.43 -5.97 -2.57
N LEU A 140 -12.27 -5.85 -3.88
CA LEU A 140 -12.10 -4.59 -4.58
C LEU A 140 -13.31 -4.33 -5.48
N LEU A 141 -13.85 -3.12 -5.40
CA LEU A 141 -14.88 -2.62 -6.30
C LEU A 141 -14.29 -1.57 -7.21
N PHE A 142 -14.60 -1.66 -8.51
CA PHE A 142 -14.08 -0.77 -9.54
C PHE A 142 -15.21 0.01 -10.23
N TRP A 143 -14.92 1.24 -10.56
CA TRP A 143 -15.69 2.14 -11.43
C TRP A 143 -14.77 2.65 -12.55
N HIS A 144 -15.27 3.44 -13.48
CA HIS A 144 -14.40 4.13 -14.42
C HIS A 144 -13.44 5.07 -13.67
N GLY A 145 -12.13 4.78 -13.73
CA GLY A 145 -11.09 5.59 -13.10
C GLY A 145 -11.06 5.56 -11.57
N HIS A 146 -11.78 4.62 -10.92
CA HIS A 146 -11.83 4.55 -9.46
C HIS A 146 -11.81 3.12 -8.93
N VAL A 147 -11.28 2.97 -7.70
CA VAL A 147 -11.25 1.70 -6.97
C VAL A 147 -11.44 1.93 -5.47
N ALA A 148 -12.10 0.99 -4.79
CA ALA A 148 -12.29 0.98 -3.35
C ALA A 148 -12.09 -0.43 -2.76
N PHE A 149 -11.59 -0.50 -1.53
CA PHE A 149 -11.66 -1.72 -0.71
C PHE A 149 -13.03 -1.87 -0.09
N VAL A 150 -13.54 -3.09 -0.06
CA VAL A 150 -14.66 -3.49 0.81
C VAL A 150 -14.11 -3.72 2.22
N VAL A 151 -14.68 -3.05 3.22
CA VAL A 151 -14.35 -3.23 4.64
C VAL A 151 -15.23 -4.32 5.26
N ASP A 152 -16.52 -4.23 4.97
CA ASP A 152 -17.56 -5.21 5.30
C ASP A 152 -18.69 -5.15 4.24
N HIS A 153 -19.86 -5.74 4.52
CA HIS A 153 -20.95 -5.85 3.56
C HIS A 153 -21.54 -4.52 3.07
N ASP A 154 -21.39 -3.44 3.85
CA ASP A 154 -22.00 -2.14 3.57
C ASP A 154 -21.02 -0.94 3.67
N MET A 155 -19.72 -1.18 3.88
CA MET A 155 -18.72 -0.14 4.08
C MET A 155 -17.53 -0.29 3.16
N LEU A 156 -17.12 0.81 2.55
CA LEU A 156 -15.90 0.95 1.74
C LEU A 156 -14.82 1.74 2.46
N LEU A 157 -13.57 1.49 2.06
CA LEU A 157 -12.41 2.32 2.37
C LEU A 157 -11.73 2.73 1.08
N HIS A 158 -11.65 4.01 0.81
CA HIS A 158 -10.99 4.55 -0.38
C HIS A 158 -10.47 5.98 -0.18
N ALA A 159 -9.50 6.37 -0.99
CA ALA A 159 -9.13 7.76 -1.19
C ALA A 159 -9.93 8.30 -2.37
N ASN A 160 -10.67 9.39 -2.20
CA ASN A 160 -11.51 9.93 -3.26
C ASN A 160 -11.55 11.45 -3.30
N ALA A 161 -11.78 12.00 -4.49
CA ALA A 161 -11.84 13.44 -4.72
C ALA A 161 -13.11 14.09 -4.13
N GLY A 162 -14.18 13.33 -3.90
CA GLY A 162 -15.41 13.86 -3.30
C GLY A 162 -15.19 14.29 -1.85
N HIS A 163 -14.43 13.54 -1.07
CA HIS A 163 -14.04 13.87 0.31
C HIS A 163 -12.65 14.52 0.41
N MET A 164 -11.88 14.57 -0.68
CA MET A 164 -10.49 15.03 -0.73
C MET A 164 -9.57 14.35 0.31
N MET A 165 -9.87 13.08 0.66
CA MET A 165 -9.08 12.28 1.61
C MET A 165 -9.41 10.79 1.53
N THR A 166 -8.63 9.99 2.26
CA THR A 166 -8.94 8.57 2.54
C THR A 166 -9.98 8.49 3.66
N VAL A 167 -11.12 7.87 3.36
CA VAL A 167 -12.27 7.77 4.28
C VAL A 167 -12.93 6.41 4.23
N TYR A 168 -13.70 6.09 5.26
CA TYR A 168 -14.80 5.14 5.17
C TYR A 168 -16.01 5.83 4.54
N GLU A 169 -16.70 5.13 3.64
CA GLU A 169 -17.95 5.60 3.04
C GLU A 169 -18.91 4.39 2.92
N PRO A 170 -20.20 4.55 3.33
CA PRO A 170 -21.18 3.50 3.09
C PRO A 170 -21.30 3.17 1.61
N LEU A 171 -21.37 1.86 1.28
CA LEU A 171 -21.37 1.36 -0.09
C LEU A 171 -22.44 2.03 -0.97
N GLU A 172 -23.70 2.08 -0.49
CA GLU A 172 -24.78 2.71 -1.23
C GLU A 172 -24.52 4.20 -1.48
N THR A 173 -24.04 4.93 -0.44
CA THR A 173 -23.70 6.35 -0.57
C THR A 173 -22.60 6.58 -1.61
N ALA A 174 -21.57 5.73 -1.63
CA ALA A 174 -20.49 5.80 -2.61
C ALA A 174 -21.01 5.55 -4.04
N VAL A 175 -21.84 4.53 -4.22
CA VAL A 175 -22.44 4.19 -5.52
C VAL A 175 -23.26 5.35 -6.06
N ASP A 176 -24.15 5.91 -5.24
CA ASP A 176 -25.02 7.04 -5.64
C ASP A 176 -24.21 8.29 -5.97
N ARG A 177 -23.22 8.61 -5.13
CA ARG A 177 -22.35 9.78 -5.34
C ARG A 177 -21.51 9.65 -6.63
N ILE A 178 -20.90 8.49 -6.87
CA ILE A 178 -20.06 8.24 -8.05
C ILE A 178 -20.94 8.27 -9.31
N ALA A 179 -22.13 7.66 -9.28
CA ALA A 179 -23.07 7.71 -10.39
C ALA A 179 -23.53 9.16 -10.69
N ALA A 180 -23.80 9.96 -9.66
CA ALA A 180 -24.17 11.37 -9.81
C ALA A 180 -23.04 12.25 -10.38
N GLN A 181 -21.77 11.84 -10.23
CA GLN A 181 -20.59 12.49 -10.84
C GLN A 181 -20.40 12.13 -12.30
N GLY A 182 -21.11 11.12 -12.82
CA GLY A 182 -21.04 10.70 -14.22
C GLY A 182 -20.15 9.50 -14.49
N ASP A 183 -19.53 8.91 -13.44
CA ASP A 183 -18.61 7.76 -13.57
C ASP A 183 -19.35 6.40 -13.59
N GLY A 184 -20.68 6.42 -13.53
CA GLY A 184 -21.52 5.23 -13.66
C GLY A 184 -21.55 4.35 -12.40
N GLY A 185 -22.03 3.11 -12.58
CA GLY A 185 -22.09 2.10 -11.52
C GLY A 185 -20.79 1.31 -11.39
N ILE A 186 -20.79 0.34 -10.47
CA ILE A 186 -19.68 -0.63 -10.32
C ILE A 186 -19.52 -1.42 -11.63
N THR A 187 -18.32 -1.34 -12.20
CA THR A 187 -17.98 -2.00 -13.47
C THR A 187 -17.41 -3.40 -13.27
N LEU A 188 -16.72 -3.62 -12.13
CA LEU A 188 -16.05 -4.89 -11.84
C LEU A 188 -15.90 -5.10 -10.33
N ARG A 189 -15.91 -6.35 -9.91
CA ARG A 189 -15.64 -6.80 -8.55
C ARG A 189 -14.50 -7.79 -8.57
N ARG A 190 -13.52 -7.66 -7.69
CA ARG A 190 -12.41 -8.60 -7.62
C ARG A 190 -12.11 -9.02 -6.20
N ARG A 191 -11.71 -10.28 -6.03
CA ARG A 191 -11.24 -10.85 -4.76
C ARG A 191 -9.76 -11.11 -4.85
N LEU A 192 -9.01 -10.50 -3.92
CA LEU A 192 -7.58 -10.73 -3.82
C LEU A 192 -7.31 -12.19 -3.45
N THR A 193 -6.49 -12.86 -4.25
CA THR A 193 -6.02 -14.23 -3.99
C THR A 193 -4.51 -14.19 -3.83
N LYS A 194 -3.99 -14.80 -2.77
CA LYS A 194 -2.54 -14.94 -2.64
C LYS A 194 -2.04 -15.85 -3.77
N PRO A 195 -0.91 -15.48 -4.42
CA PRO A 195 -0.27 -16.43 -5.32
C PRO A 195 0.07 -17.71 -4.55
N GLU A 196 -0.27 -18.86 -5.11
CA GLU A 196 -0.09 -20.18 -4.47
C GLU A 196 1.37 -20.55 -4.19
N ASN A 197 2.35 -19.78 -4.71
CA ASN A 197 3.77 -20.01 -4.49
C ASN A 197 4.46 -18.69 -4.14
N GLY A 198 5.31 -18.74 -3.12
CA GLY A 198 6.26 -17.68 -2.77
C GLY A 198 7.13 -17.25 -3.97
N PRO A 199 7.95 -16.20 -3.83
CA PRO A 199 8.61 -15.53 -4.95
C PRO A 199 9.30 -16.55 -5.87
N ASN A 200 8.85 -16.58 -7.12
CA ASN A 200 9.43 -17.39 -8.17
C ASN A 200 10.88 -16.93 -8.38
N ASN A 201 11.81 -17.65 -7.76
CA ASN A 201 13.24 -17.50 -8.02
C ASN A 201 13.48 -18.07 -9.43
N LYS A 202 13.21 -17.28 -10.47
CA LYS A 202 13.64 -17.62 -11.82
C LYS A 202 15.16 -17.66 -11.81
N THR A 203 15.71 -18.84 -11.57
CA THR A 203 17.11 -19.17 -11.85
C THR A 203 17.29 -18.95 -13.35
N ILE A 204 17.98 -17.88 -13.72
CA ILE A 204 18.44 -17.67 -15.08
C ILE A 204 19.53 -18.72 -15.31
N THR A 205 19.17 -19.82 -15.93
CA THR A 205 20.13 -20.79 -16.48
C THR A 205 20.75 -20.13 -17.70
N THR A 206 21.96 -19.63 -17.55
CA THR A 206 22.82 -19.29 -18.69
C THR A 206 23.29 -20.62 -19.30
N GLU A 207 22.65 -21.03 -20.40
CA GLU A 207 23.24 -22.03 -21.29
C GLU A 207 24.53 -21.45 -21.89
N LYS A 208 25.65 -22.02 -21.52
CA LYS A 208 26.90 -21.86 -22.26
C LYS A 208 26.74 -22.64 -23.54
N THR A 209 26.68 -21.96 -24.67
CA THR A 209 27.01 -22.56 -25.95
C THR A 209 28.53 -22.56 -26.07
N ASP A 210 29.13 -23.73 -25.94
CA ASP A 210 30.49 -23.97 -26.40
C ASP A 210 30.43 -24.14 -27.94
N ASP A 211 31.15 -23.30 -28.66
CA ASP A 211 31.75 -23.50 -29.96
C ASP A 211 33.07 -22.71 -30.04
#